data_4c436e72601f7ac96c941ab8922c09f9
#
_entry.id   4c436e72601f7ac96c941ab8922c09f9
#
_cell.length_a   1.000
_cell.length_b   1.000
_cell.length_c   1.000
_cell.angle_alpha   90.00
_cell.angle_beta   90.00
_cell.angle_gamma   90.00
#
_symmetry.space_group_name_H-M   'P 1'
#
loop_
_entity.id
_entity.type
_entity.pdbx_description
1 polymer ?
#
loop_
_entity_poly.entity_id
_entity_poly.type
_entity_poly.pdbx_seq_one_letter_code
_entity_poly.pdbx_strand_id
1 'polypeptide(L)'
;MDLRPSHVHVFPPSRDLPAATSPHRETLLRSGCAWNGSLYLGYPLGQPQLTVQRLSLAAHERLDWQVHPMPSALYVLKGELRLETRDDAQSTRVLEGEAAGCLMNIIHRLIAGAEPVEALLFHAGVEGMPVGLGERGEMPDA
;
A
#
# COMPACT_ATOMS: atom_id res chain seq x y z
N MET A 1 26.20 -14.10 -2.15
CA MET A 1 25.86 -14.06 -0.72
C MET A 1 24.35 -13.97 -0.56
N ASP A 2 23.79 -14.88 0.21
CA ASP A 2 22.36 -14.86 0.47
C ASP A 2 22.08 -13.96 1.67
N LEU A 3 21.45 -12.83 1.41
CA LEU A 3 21.12 -11.84 2.45
C LEU A 3 19.75 -12.09 3.10
N ARG A 4 19.05 -13.14 2.68
CA ARG A 4 17.74 -13.42 3.25
C ARG A 4 17.90 -14.04 4.63
N PRO A 5 17.13 -13.55 5.62
CA PRO A 5 17.06 -14.26 6.90
C PRO A 5 16.54 -15.69 6.68
N SER A 6 16.98 -16.63 7.48
CA SER A 6 16.57 -18.03 7.36
C SER A 6 15.06 -18.23 7.51
N HIS A 7 14.39 -17.29 8.15
CA HIS A 7 12.94 -17.36 8.38
C HIS A 7 12.10 -16.63 7.33
N VAL A 8 12.73 -16.12 6.27
CA VAL A 8 11.97 -15.47 5.21
C VAL A 8 11.01 -16.49 4.61
N HIS A 9 9.74 -16.13 4.66
CA HIS A 9 8.72 -16.98 4.10
C HIS A 9 8.66 -16.75 2.59
N VAL A 10 9.06 -17.76 1.85
CA VAL A 10 8.95 -17.74 0.39
C VAL A 10 7.58 -18.26 0.03
N PHE A 11 6.80 -17.44 -0.68
CA PHE A 11 5.49 -17.88 -1.14
C PHE A 11 5.66 -19.05 -2.10
N PRO A 12 4.90 -20.13 -1.92
CA PRO A 12 4.94 -21.21 -2.90
C PRO A 12 4.48 -20.66 -4.25
N PRO A 13 5.05 -21.13 -5.35
CA PRO A 13 4.60 -20.71 -6.66
C PRO A 13 3.12 -21.03 -6.82
N SER A 14 2.39 -20.15 -7.47
CA SER A 14 1.00 -20.40 -7.79
C SER A 14 0.91 -21.60 -8.71
N ARG A 15 -0.05 -22.49 -8.46
CA ARG A 15 -0.28 -23.65 -9.30
C ARG A 15 -0.73 -23.26 -10.70
N ASP A 16 -1.26 -22.06 -10.85
CA ASP A 16 -1.79 -21.56 -12.12
C ASP A 16 -0.72 -20.92 -12.99
N LEU A 17 0.50 -20.76 -12.46
CA LEU A 17 1.59 -20.18 -13.22
C LEU A 17 2.46 -21.29 -13.81
N PRO A 18 2.82 -21.18 -15.09
CA PRO A 18 3.76 -22.11 -15.66
C PRO A 18 5.09 -21.99 -14.93
N ALA A 19 5.78 -23.11 -14.76
CA ALA A 19 7.11 -23.08 -14.17
C ALA A 19 8.00 -22.19 -15.05
N ALA A 20 8.53 -21.13 -14.44
CA ALA A 20 9.45 -20.24 -15.15
C ALA A 20 10.75 -20.99 -15.42
N THR A 21 11.21 -20.98 -16.68
CA THR A 21 12.48 -21.57 -17.06
C THR A 21 13.65 -20.63 -16.77
N SER A 22 13.35 -19.38 -16.44
CA SER A 22 14.34 -18.36 -16.08
C SER A 22 13.69 -17.35 -15.13
N PRO A 23 14.49 -16.60 -14.33
CA PRO A 23 13.94 -15.55 -13.48
C PRO A 23 13.13 -14.55 -14.30
N HIS A 24 12.03 -14.10 -13.72
CA HIS A 24 11.15 -13.14 -14.35
C HIS A 24 10.84 -12.02 -13.37
N ARG A 25 10.82 -10.78 -13.88
CA ARG A 25 10.42 -9.61 -13.11
C ARG A 25 9.41 -8.82 -13.90
N GLU A 26 8.39 -8.39 -13.20
CA GLU A 26 7.38 -7.53 -13.76
C GLU A 26 7.26 -6.29 -12.87
N THR A 27 7.35 -5.11 -13.47
CA THR A 27 7.16 -3.87 -12.74
C THR A 27 5.68 -3.58 -12.64
N LEU A 28 5.15 -3.61 -11.41
CA LEU A 28 3.72 -3.38 -11.17
C LEU A 28 3.40 -1.91 -10.94
N LEU A 29 4.38 -1.15 -10.42
CA LEU A 29 4.23 0.27 -10.17
C LEU A 29 5.58 0.94 -10.24
N ARG A 30 5.65 2.03 -10.97
CA ARG A 30 6.82 2.91 -11.02
C ARG A 30 6.30 4.30 -11.30
N SER A 31 6.24 5.15 -10.26
CA SER A 31 5.58 6.44 -10.40
C SER A 31 6.14 7.46 -9.42
N GLY A 32 6.22 8.69 -9.86
CA GLY A 32 6.54 9.84 -9.00
C GLY A 32 5.30 10.54 -8.47
N CYS A 33 4.12 9.97 -8.70
CA CYS A 33 2.88 10.57 -8.22
C CYS A 33 1.93 9.49 -7.69
N ALA A 34 0.98 9.94 -6.86
CA ALA A 34 -0.07 9.09 -6.35
C ALA A 34 -1.13 8.81 -7.43
N TRP A 35 -2.08 7.95 -7.11
CA TRP A 35 -3.13 7.53 -8.04
C TRP A 35 -4.00 8.68 -8.57
N ASN A 36 -4.08 9.78 -7.84
CA ASN A 36 -4.85 10.96 -8.28
C ASN A 36 -4.01 11.99 -9.05
N GLY A 37 -2.73 11.67 -9.32
CA GLY A 37 -1.81 12.56 -10.02
C GLY A 37 -1.04 13.53 -9.13
N SER A 38 -1.28 13.54 -7.81
CA SER A 38 -0.54 14.42 -6.92
C SER A 38 0.91 13.97 -6.82
N LEU A 39 1.85 14.91 -6.99
CA LEU A 39 3.27 14.59 -7.01
C LEU A 39 3.80 14.29 -5.60
N TYR A 40 4.70 13.31 -5.52
CA TYR A 40 5.49 13.10 -4.32
C TYR A 40 6.58 14.17 -4.28
N LEU A 41 6.60 14.94 -3.18
CA LEU A 41 7.51 16.07 -3.06
C LEU A 41 8.90 15.67 -2.55
N GLY A 42 9.09 14.42 -2.24
CA GLY A 42 10.36 13.89 -1.76
C GLY A 42 10.16 12.87 -0.67
N TYR A 43 11.25 12.25 -0.25
CA TYR A 43 11.24 11.36 0.89
C TYR A 43 11.46 12.16 2.17
N PRO A 44 10.88 11.73 3.30
CA PRO A 44 11.17 12.37 4.58
C PRO A 44 12.67 12.31 4.88
N LEU A 45 13.17 13.33 5.56
CA LEU A 45 14.58 13.37 5.99
C LEU A 45 14.74 12.59 7.29
N GLY A 46 15.80 11.79 7.37
CA GLY A 46 16.10 11.01 8.56
C GLY A 46 16.64 9.63 8.18
N GLN A 47 16.78 8.78 9.19
CA GLN A 47 17.20 7.40 8.98
C GLN A 47 16.08 6.63 8.29
N PRO A 48 16.29 6.12 7.07
CA PRO A 48 15.22 5.41 6.36
C PRO A 48 14.72 4.21 7.13
N GLN A 49 13.42 4.02 7.10
CA GLN A 49 12.76 2.87 7.71
C GLN A 49 11.62 2.42 6.80
N LEU A 50 11.71 1.21 6.31
CA LEU A 50 10.65 0.64 5.48
C LEU A 50 9.67 -0.12 6.34
N THR A 51 8.39 0.06 6.06
CA THR A 51 7.32 -0.68 6.74
C THR A 51 6.48 -1.38 5.69
N VAL A 52 6.23 -2.66 5.91
CA VAL A 52 5.32 -3.45 5.08
C VAL A 52 4.21 -3.97 6.00
N GLN A 53 2.97 -3.68 5.63
CA GLN A 53 1.80 -4.11 6.42
C GLN A 53 0.90 -4.97 5.55
N ARG A 54 0.28 -5.96 6.15
CA ARG A 54 -0.82 -6.70 5.53
C ARG A 54 -2.11 -6.11 6.06
N LEU A 55 -2.97 -5.70 5.13
CA LEU A 55 -4.29 -5.18 5.43
C LEU A 55 -5.33 -6.23 5.04
N SER A 56 -6.23 -6.54 5.97
CA SER A 56 -7.36 -7.42 5.71
C SER A 56 -8.64 -6.67 6.06
N LEU A 57 -9.55 -6.60 5.11
CA LEU A 57 -10.86 -5.97 5.31
C LEU A 57 -11.95 -6.97 4.96
N ALA A 58 -13.02 -6.97 5.76
CA ALA A 58 -14.22 -7.70 5.40
C ALA A 58 -14.92 -6.99 4.23
N ALA A 59 -15.86 -7.69 3.57
CA ALA A 59 -16.64 -7.09 2.49
C ALA A 59 -17.27 -5.78 2.97
N HIS A 60 -17.17 -4.73 2.16
CA HIS A 60 -17.70 -3.38 2.41
C HIS A 60 -17.11 -2.66 3.62
N GLU A 61 -16.15 -3.27 4.32
CA GLU A 61 -15.48 -2.61 5.43
C GLU A 61 -14.61 -1.46 4.94
N ARG A 62 -14.55 -0.40 5.72
CA ARG A 62 -13.74 0.78 5.40
C ARG A 62 -12.89 1.16 6.59
N LEU A 63 -11.71 1.71 6.29
CA LEU A 63 -10.87 2.33 7.30
C LEU A 63 -11.34 3.75 7.58
N ASP A 64 -10.97 4.27 8.74
CA ASP A 64 -11.20 5.68 9.05
C ASP A 64 -10.31 6.55 8.15
N TRP A 65 -10.70 7.81 8.03
CA TRP A 65 -9.91 8.80 7.32
C TRP A 65 -8.52 8.91 7.94
N GLN A 66 -7.49 8.92 7.09
CA GLN A 66 -6.11 8.95 7.54
C GLN A 66 -5.21 9.70 6.56
N VAL A 67 -4.00 9.99 7.00
CA VAL A 67 -2.96 10.65 6.21
C VAL A 67 -1.68 9.84 6.33
N HIS A 68 -0.97 9.67 5.23
CA HIS A 68 0.37 9.10 5.23
C HIS A 68 1.38 10.22 4.99
N PRO A 69 2.34 10.43 5.90
CA PRO A 69 3.33 11.51 5.73
C PRO A 69 4.54 11.11 4.89
N MET A 70 4.52 9.96 4.25
CA MET A 70 5.61 9.47 3.41
C MET A 70 5.07 8.87 2.12
N PRO A 71 5.91 8.74 1.08
CA PRO A 71 5.53 8.01 -0.11
C PRO A 71 5.21 6.56 0.24
N SER A 72 4.13 6.05 -0.33
CA SER A 72 3.65 4.70 -0.03
C SER A 72 3.06 4.08 -1.28
N ALA A 73 3.01 2.76 -1.29
CA ALA A 73 2.39 2.01 -2.37
C ALA A 73 1.56 0.88 -1.78
N LEU A 74 0.56 0.44 -2.52
CA LEU A 74 -0.22 -0.73 -2.13
C LEU A 74 -0.33 -1.71 -3.29
N TYR A 75 -0.53 -2.97 -2.93
CA TYR A 75 -0.73 -4.05 -3.88
C TYR A 75 -1.88 -4.91 -3.40
N VAL A 76 -2.87 -5.14 -4.26
CA VAL A 76 -4.05 -5.93 -3.89
C VAL A 76 -3.80 -7.40 -4.20
N LEU A 77 -3.75 -8.21 -3.14
CA LEU A 77 -3.57 -9.66 -3.26
C LEU A 77 -4.88 -10.37 -3.59
N LYS A 78 -5.99 -9.86 -3.07
CA LYS A 78 -7.29 -10.49 -3.24
C LYS A 78 -8.39 -9.45 -3.07
N GLY A 79 -9.42 -9.57 -3.91
CA GLY A 79 -10.57 -8.68 -3.84
C GLY A 79 -10.34 -7.38 -4.61
N GLU A 80 -11.12 -6.38 -4.30
CA GLU A 80 -11.08 -5.07 -4.93
C GLU A 80 -11.09 -4.00 -3.85
N LEU A 81 -10.18 -3.06 -3.96
CA LEU A 81 -10.03 -1.98 -3.00
C LEU A 81 -10.37 -0.66 -3.66
N ARG A 82 -11.22 0.12 -3.01
CA ARG A 82 -11.53 1.47 -3.43
C ARG A 82 -10.75 2.45 -2.56
N LEU A 83 -10.15 3.43 -3.21
CA LEU A 83 -9.41 4.51 -2.58
C LEU A 83 -10.17 5.80 -2.81
N GLU A 84 -10.36 6.61 -1.78
CA GLU A 84 -11.04 7.88 -1.96
C GLU A 84 -10.46 8.98 -1.08
N THR A 85 -10.51 10.22 -1.59
CA THR A 85 -10.14 11.42 -0.84
C THR A 85 -11.38 11.97 -0.15
N ARG A 86 -11.17 12.67 0.99
CA ARG A 86 -12.27 13.28 1.71
C ARG A 86 -12.72 14.60 1.09
N ASP A 87 -11.77 15.46 0.77
CA ASP A 87 -12.07 16.87 0.52
C ASP A 87 -12.51 17.19 -0.91
N ASP A 88 -11.97 16.48 -1.90
CA ASP A 88 -12.29 16.75 -3.30
C ASP A 88 -12.99 15.57 -4.00
N ALA A 89 -13.46 14.62 -3.23
CA ALA A 89 -14.30 13.52 -3.69
C ALA A 89 -13.73 12.73 -4.88
N GLN A 90 -12.42 12.59 -4.94
CA GLN A 90 -11.76 11.74 -5.94
C GLN A 90 -11.77 10.30 -5.46
N SER A 91 -11.89 9.36 -6.38
CA SER A 91 -11.80 7.95 -6.04
C SER A 91 -11.24 7.14 -7.20
N THR A 92 -10.68 5.99 -6.86
CA THR A 92 -10.24 5.00 -7.84
C THR A 92 -10.44 3.61 -7.26
N ARG A 93 -10.35 2.61 -8.11
CA ARG A 93 -10.44 1.20 -7.73
C ARG A 93 -9.13 0.53 -8.09
N VAL A 94 -8.64 -0.30 -7.19
CA VAL A 94 -7.46 -1.13 -7.42
C VAL A 94 -7.92 -2.58 -7.36
N LEU A 95 -7.72 -3.29 -8.45
CA LEU A 95 -8.19 -4.65 -8.60
C LEU A 95 -7.13 -5.64 -8.13
N GLU A 96 -7.54 -6.89 -7.95
CA GLU A 96 -6.62 -7.96 -7.60
C GLU A 96 -5.45 -8.02 -8.59
N GLY A 97 -4.24 -8.08 -8.06
CA GLY A 97 -3.03 -8.11 -8.89
C GLY A 97 -2.53 -6.75 -9.33
N GLU A 98 -3.21 -5.67 -8.96
CA GLU A 98 -2.80 -4.32 -9.31
C GLU A 98 -2.14 -3.60 -8.14
N ALA A 99 -1.27 -2.65 -8.47
CA ALA A 99 -0.61 -1.79 -7.50
C ALA A 99 -0.99 -0.33 -7.75
N ALA A 100 -0.95 0.49 -6.71
CA ALA A 100 -1.22 1.92 -6.81
C ALA A 100 -0.30 2.71 -5.89
N GLY A 101 0.05 3.93 -6.29
CA GLY A 101 0.72 4.88 -5.41
C GLY A 101 -0.27 5.51 -4.45
N CYS A 102 0.01 5.44 -3.16
CA CYS A 102 -0.84 6.01 -2.14
C CYS A 102 -0.68 7.51 -2.06
N LEU A 103 -1.70 8.19 -1.54
CA LEU A 103 -1.65 9.63 -1.34
C LEU A 103 -0.72 9.99 -0.19
N MET A 104 0.04 11.07 -0.36
CA MET A 104 0.93 11.60 0.66
C MET A 104 0.40 12.94 1.14
N ASN A 105 0.21 13.09 2.45
CA ASN A 105 -0.29 14.32 3.07
C ASN A 105 -1.70 14.74 2.63
N ILE A 106 -2.49 13.79 2.16
CA ILE A 106 -3.87 14.03 1.74
C ILE A 106 -4.79 13.09 2.50
N ILE A 107 -5.87 13.63 3.06
CA ILE A 107 -6.82 12.85 3.84
C ILE A 107 -7.58 11.91 2.90
N HIS A 108 -7.51 10.61 3.20
CA HIS A 108 -8.09 9.57 2.35
C HIS A 108 -8.48 8.35 3.19
N ARG A 109 -9.14 7.41 2.55
CA ARG A 109 -9.45 6.12 3.16
C ARG A 109 -9.53 5.02 2.12
N LEU A 110 -9.49 3.78 2.63
CA LEU A 110 -9.58 2.56 1.85
C LEU A 110 -10.90 1.85 2.19
N ILE A 111 -11.56 1.31 1.18
CA ILE A 111 -12.84 0.64 1.33
C ILE A 111 -12.81 -0.67 0.55
N ALA A 112 -13.18 -1.77 1.21
CA ALA A 112 -13.34 -3.04 0.51
C ALA A 112 -14.59 -3.02 -0.36
N GLY A 113 -14.52 -3.70 -1.50
CA GLY A 113 -15.68 -3.90 -2.36
C GLY A 113 -16.61 -4.99 -1.81
N ALA A 114 -17.30 -5.68 -2.71
CA ALA A 114 -18.30 -6.69 -2.35
C ALA A 114 -17.71 -7.95 -1.73
N GLU A 115 -16.40 -8.14 -1.84
CA GLU A 115 -15.70 -9.29 -1.29
C GLU A 115 -14.63 -8.85 -0.31
N PRO A 116 -14.21 -9.73 0.63
CA PRO A 116 -13.10 -9.42 1.51
C PRO A 116 -11.83 -9.09 0.73
N VAL A 117 -11.02 -8.18 1.28
CA VAL A 117 -9.79 -7.70 0.64
C VAL A 117 -8.58 -8.11 1.46
N GLU A 118 -7.54 -8.53 0.76
CA GLU A 118 -6.19 -8.68 1.28
C GLU A 118 -5.27 -7.80 0.47
N ALA A 119 -4.50 -6.95 1.12
CA ALA A 119 -3.57 -6.06 0.44
C ALA A 119 -2.27 -5.92 1.22
N LEU A 120 -1.21 -5.55 0.52
CA LEU A 120 0.06 -5.19 1.13
C LEU A 120 0.27 -3.70 0.98
N LEU A 121 0.71 -3.07 2.05
CA LEU A 121 1.03 -1.64 2.09
C LEU A 121 2.53 -1.49 2.34
N PHE A 122 3.18 -0.65 1.55
CA PHE A 122 4.61 -0.39 1.61
C PHE A 122 4.82 1.09 1.89
N HIS A 123 5.51 1.41 2.99
CA HIS A 123 5.73 2.79 3.40
C HIS A 123 7.22 3.10 3.46
N ALA A 124 7.63 4.17 2.77
CA ALA A 124 9.02 4.62 2.71
C ALA A 124 9.22 5.81 3.67
N GLY A 125 9.27 5.51 4.95
CA GLY A 125 9.39 6.52 5.99
C GLY A 125 10.76 6.59 6.64
N VAL A 126 10.79 7.17 7.82
CA VAL A 126 12.01 7.28 8.64
C VAL A 126 11.70 6.88 10.07
N GLU A 127 12.74 6.58 10.84
CA GLU A 127 12.59 6.24 12.25
C GLU A 127 11.80 7.31 13.00
N GLY A 128 10.90 6.86 13.88
CA GLY A 128 10.07 7.72 14.68
C GLY A 128 8.86 8.32 13.97
N MET A 129 8.72 8.08 12.66
CA MET A 129 7.59 8.59 11.89
C MET A 129 6.47 7.56 11.86
N PRO A 130 5.24 7.90 12.27
CA PRO A 130 4.11 6.98 12.13
C PRO A 130 3.76 6.80 10.67
N VAL A 131 3.35 5.58 10.30
CA VAL A 131 2.97 5.30 8.90
C VAL A 131 1.65 5.94 8.52
N GLY A 132 0.78 6.22 9.48
CA GLY A 132 -0.47 6.91 9.25
C GLY A 132 -0.88 7.73 10.46
N LEU A 133 -1.60 8.81 10.19
CA LEU A 133 -2.18 9.69 11.21
C LEU A 133 -3.67 9.78 10.96
N GLY A 134 -4.48 9.90 12.03
CA GLY A 134 -5.89 10.23 11.88
C GLY A 134 -6.05 11.61 11.24
N GLU A 135 -7.27 11.90 10.80
CA GLU A 135 -7.56 13.15 10.08
C GLU A 135 -7.26 14.41 10.89
N ARG A 136 -7.18 14.29 12.22
CA ARG A 136 -6.83 15.39 13.12
C ARG A 136 -5.38 15.36 13.58
N GLY A 137 -4.56 14.50 12.95
CA GLY A 137 -3.16 14.36 13.34
C GLY A 137 -2.92 13.42 14.50
N GLU A 138 -3.96 12.77 15.04
CA GLU A 138 -3.78 11.81 16.12
C GLU A 138 -3.19 10.50 15.57
N MET A 139 -2.42 9.85 16.45
CA MET A 139 -1.86 8.54 16.12
C MET A 139 -2.97 7.50 16.09
N PRO A 140 -3.05 6.69 15.02
CA PRO A 140 -3.97 5.56 15.02
C PRO A 140 -3.49 4.52 16.03
N ASP A 141 -4.42 3.77 16.57
CA ASP A 141 -4.07 2.63 17.40
C ASP A 141 -3.28 1.62 16.55
N ALA A 142 -2.22 1.11 17.13
CA ALA A 142 -1.33 0.18 16.45
C ALA A 142 -2.04 -1.12 16.03
#